data_8dff7c6b8df7003c79457c78efa75a06
#
_entry.id   8dff7c6b8df7003c79457c78efa75a06
#
_cell.length_a   1.000
_cell.length_b   1.000
_cell.length_c   1.000
_cell.angle_alpha   90.00
_cell.angle_beta   90.00
_cell.angle_gamma   90.00
#
_symmetry.space_group_name_H-M   'P 1'
#
loop_
_entity.id
_entity.type
_entity.pdbx_description
1 polymer ?
#
loop_
_entity_poly.entity_id
_entity_poly.type
_entity_poly.pdbx_seq_one_letter_code
_entity_poly.pdbx_strand_id
1 'polypeptide(L)'
;MIQLGNNALLLNGKYKIERVLGQGGFGITYLAKQKVSVAGALGTIDAEIEVTIKEFFMKELCNRDEESSMVTVPSTGSAELVEKFRQKFIKEAKNISKLTHPYIIKVLDVFEENGTAYYVM
;
A
#
# COMPACT_ATOMS: atom_id res chain seq x y z
N MET A 1 -13.44 -3.54 -11.20
CA MET A 1 -13.01 -3.42 -9.79
C MET A 1 -11.83 -2.47 -9.68
N ILE A 2 -11.82 -1.63 -8.66
CA ILE A 2 -10.73 -0.67 -8.46
C ILE A 2 -9.67 -1.18 -7.47
N GLN A 3 -10.04 -2.09 -6.56
CA GLN A 3 -9.12 -2.65 -5.58
C GLN A 3 -8.25 -3.77 -6.16
N LEU A 4 -7.12 -4.02 -5.49
CA LEU A 4 -6.31 -5.21 -5.75
C LEU A 4 -7.12 -6.47 -5.45
N GLY A 5 -6.90 -7.52 -6.22
CA GLY A 5 -7.54 -8.81 -5.98
C GLY A 5 -7.04 -9.47 -4.70
N ASN A 6 -7.86 -10.36 -4.13
CA ASN A 6 -7.42 -11.20 -3.02
C ASN A 6 -6.23 -12.05 -3.46
N ASN A 7 -5.26 -12.22 -2.58
CA ASN A 7 -3.98 -12.89 -2.84
C ASN A 7 -3.02 -12.14 -3.76
N ALA A 8 -3.30 -10.88 -4.13
CA ALA A 8 -2.35 -10.06 -4.86
C ALA A 8 -1.06 -9.88 -4.03
N LEU A 9 0.09 -9.90 -4.70
CA LEU A 9 1.39 -9.80 -4.04
C LEU A 9 2.00 -8.42 -4.29
N LEU A 10 2.63 -7.85 -3.28
CA LEU A 10 3.37 -6.60 -3.35
C LEU A 10 4.82 -6.83 -2.90
N LEU A 11 5.75 -6.07 -3.46
CA LEU A 11 7.19 -6.17 -3.18
C LEU A 11 7.70 -7.61 -3.27
N ASN A 12 7.48 -8.24 -4.43
CA ASN A 12 7.92 -9.61 -4.72
C ASN A 12 7.46 -10.63 -3.68
N GLY A 13 6.24 -10.46 -3.18
CA GLY A 13 5.64 -11.39 -2.22
C GLY A 13 5.92 -11.09 -0.77
N LYS A 14 6.59 -9.97 -0.46
CA LYS A 14 6.76 -9.55 0.94
C LYS A 14 5.40 -9.34 1.62
N TYR A 15 4.43 -8.80 0.88
CA TYR A 15 3.06 -8.61 1.34
C TYR A 15 2.09 -9.33 0.43
N LYS A 16 1.08 -9.97 1.03
CA LYS A 16 -0.01 -10.61 0.31
C LYS A 16 -1.33 -10.02 0.76
N ILE A 17 -2.08 -9.45 -0.17
CA ILE A 17 -3.39 -8.85 0.12
C ILE A 17 -4.38 -9.95 0.48
N GLU A 18 -5.09 -9.79 1.59
CA GLU A 18 -6.17 -10.69 1.98
C GLU A 18 -7.53 -10.15 1.58
N ARG A 19 -7.84 -8.93 1.98
CA ARG A 19 -9.13 -8.31 1.64
C ARG A 19 -9.10 -6.80 1.83
N VAL A 20 -10.07 -6.13 1.25
CA VAL A 20 -10.29 -4.70 1.44
C VAL A 20 -10.95 -4.46 2.80
N LEU A 21 -10.41 -3.52 3.57
CA LEU A 21 -11.00 -3.05 4.82
C LEU A 21 -11.86 -1.81 4.60
N GLY A 22 -11.51 -0.96 3.64
CA GLY A 22 -12.25 0.25 3.35
C GLY A 22 -11.78 0.95 2.09
N GLN A 23 -12.61 1.80 1.54
CA GLN A 23 -12.32 2.62 0.37
C GLN A 23 -12.82 4.04 0.59
N GLY A 24 -12.04 5.00 0.12
CA GLY A 24 -12.42 6.41 0.12
C GLY A 24 -12.10 7.06 -1.21
N GLY A 25 -12.29 8.38 -1.31
CA GLY A 25 -12.02 9.13 -2.55
C GLY A 25 -10.56 9.14 -2.96
N PHE A 26 -9.63 8.97 -2.03
CA PHE A 26 -8.19 9.07 -2.25
C PHE A 26 -7.41 7.81 -1.97
N GLY A 27 -8.03 6.77 -1.44
CA GLY A 27 -7.28 5.58 -1.09
C GLY A 27 -8.11 4.36 -0.78
N ILE A 28 -7.42 3.23 -0.75
CA ILE A 28 -7.98 1.93 -0.43
C ILE A 28 -7.14 1.34 0.69
N THR A 29 -7.80 0.82 1.72
CA THR A 29 -7.14 0.20 2.86
C THR A 29 -7.37 -1.31 2.81
N TYR A 30 -6.28 -2.06 2.94
CA TYR A 30 -6.29 -3.52 2.85
C TYR A 30 -5.80 -4.15 4.13
N LEU A 31 -6.35 -5.34 4.44
CA LEU A 31 -5.71 -6.28 5.34
C LEU A 31 -4.76 -7.14 4.52
N ALA A 32 -3.54 -7.32 5.01
CA ALA A 32 -2.52 -8.09 4.31
C ALA A 32 -1.69 -8.92 5.28
N LYS A 33 -0.96 -9.87 4.73
CA LYS A 33 0.03 -10.67 5.47
C LYS A 33 1.42 -10.29 5.01
N GLN A 34 2.32 -10.12 5.97
CA GLN A 34 3.75 -9.89 5.71
C GLN A 34 4.52 -11.14 6.10
N LYS A 35 5.37 -11.61 5.19
CA LYS A 35 6.30 -12.70 5.50
C LYS A 35 7.47 -12.15 6.30
N VAL A 36 7.77 -12.80 7.41
CA VAL A 36 8.90 -12.47 8.26
C VAL A 36 9.70 -13.72 8.57
N SER A 37 11.02 -13.56 8.71
CA SER A 37 11.90 -14.65 9.14
C SER A 37 12.38 -14.34 10.54
N VAL A 38 12.18 -15.30 11.45
CA VAL A 38 12.55 -15.15 12.86
C VAL A 38 13.69 -16.12 13.17
N ALA A 39 14.82 -15.61 13.64
CA ALA A 39 15.94 -16.44 14.07
C ALA A 39 15.60 -17.13 15.39
N GLY A 40 15.76 -18.46 15.43
CA GLY A 40 15.55 -19.26 16.63
C GLY A 40 16.77 -20.11 16.97
N ALA A 41 16.70 -20.87 18.05
CA ALA A 41 17.79 -21.74 18.53
C ALA A 41 18.16 -22.86 17.54
N LEU A 42 17.18 -23.29 16.73
CA LEU A 42 17.34 -24.39 15.76
C LEU A 42 17.34 -23.92 14.31
N GLY A 43 17.54 -22.63 14.06
CA GLY A 43 17.55 -22.05 12.72
C GLY A 43 16.50 -20.95 12.55
N THR A 44 16.20 -20.61 11.30
CA THR A 44 15.26 -19.57 10.96
C THR A 44 13.87 -20.16 10.77
N ILE A 45 12.88 -19.54 11.39
CA ILE A 45 11.47 -19.90 11.23
C ILE A 45 10.78 -18.81 10.41
N ASP A 46 10.09 -19.23 9.35
CA ASP A 46 9.26 -18.31 8.58
C ASP A 46 7.89 -18.15 9.24
N ALA A 47 7.45 -16.93 9.36
CA ALA A 47 6.16 -16.59 9.95
C ALA A 47 5.44 -15.56 9.11
N GLU A 48 4.14 -15.41 9.34
CA GLU A 48 3.34 -14.36 8.71
C GLU A 48 2.71 -13.51 9.80
N ILE A 49 2.74 -12.20 9.62
CA ILE A 49 2.07 -11.24 10.51
C ILE A 49 1.03 -10.45 9.75
N GLU A 50 -0.03 -10.08 10.43
CA GLU A 50 -1.04 -9.20 9.83
C GLU A 50 -0.55 -7.76 9.84
N VAL A 51 -0.76 -7.07 8.71
CA VAL A 51 -0.49 -5.65 8.56
C VAL A 51 -1.65 -5.01 7.83
N THR A 52 -1.74 -3.69 7.94
CA THR A 52 -2.69 -2.88 7.18
C THR A 52 -1.90 -2.10 6.14
N ILE A 53 -2.36 -2.13 4.89
CA ILE A 53 -1.71 -1.41 3.79
C ILE A 53 -2.68 -0.40 3.23
N LYS A 54 -2.26 0.84 3.13
CA LYS A 54 -3.03 1.89 2.47
C LYS A 54 -2.42 2.19 1.11
N GLU A 55 -3.26 2.12 0.08
CA GLU A 55 -2.90 2.40 -1.31
C GLU A 55 -3.45 3.77 -1.70
N PHE A 56 -2.62 4.60 -2.34
CA PHE A 56 -3.08 5.82 -2.96
C PHE A 56 -3.87 5.47 -4.22
N PHE A 57 -5.14 5.86 -4.27
CA PHE A 57 -5.99 5.64 -5.43
C PHE A 57 -7.08 6.71 -5.47
N MET A 58 -6.98 7.64 -6.42
CA MET A 58 -8.00 8.68 -6.62
C MET A 58 -9.12 8.11 -7.49
N LYS A 59 -10.15 7.60 -6.84
CA LYS A 59 -11.26 6.85 -7.45
C LYS A 59 -11.87 7.53 -8.68
N GLU A 60 -12.01 8.85 -8.65
CA GLU A 60 -12.65 9.59 -9.74
C GLU A 60 -11.72 9.89 -10.91
N LEU A 61 -10.41 9.82 -10.71
CA LEU A 61 -9.41 10.21 -11.71
C LEU A 61 -8.53 9.06 -12.19
N CYS A 62 -8.54 7.92 -11.49
CA CYS A 62 -7.66 6.79 -11.76
C CYS A 62 -8.46 5.56 -12.16
N ASN A 63 -7.83 4.73 -12.99
CA ASN A 63 -8.31 3.41 -13.34
C ASN A 63 -7.25 2.36 -13.01
N ARG A 64 -7.67 1.13 -12.81
CA ARG A 64 -6.76 0.01 -12.62
C ARG A 64 -6.92 -0.99 -13.76
N ASP A 65 -5.79 -1.43 -14.30
CA ASP A 65 -5.77 -2.56 -15.22
C ASP A 65 -5.93 -3.87 -14.41
N GLU A 66 -6.93 -4.67 -14.73
CA GLU A 66 -7.25 -5.88 -13.97
C GLU A 66 -6.16 -6.95 -14.09
N GLU A 67 -5.47 -7.04 -15.21
CA GLU A 67 -4.43 -8.05 -15.41
C GLU A 67 -3.12 -7.67 -14.73
N SER A 68 -2.64 -6.44 -14.94
CA SER A 68 -1.35 -5.98 -14.42
C SER A 68 -1.43 -5.31 -13.06
N SER A 69 -2.61 -4.96 -12.58
CA SER A 69 -2.87 -4.16 -11.39
C SER A 69 -2.36 -2.71 -11.48
N MET A 70 -1.86 -2.30 -12.64
CA MET A 70 -1.34 -0.95 -12.85
C MET A 70 -2.43 0.10 -12.74
N VAL A 71 -2.14 1.17 -12.01
CA VAL A 71 -3.00 2.34 -11.88
C VAL A 71 -2.62 3.35 -12.96
N THR A 72 -3.60 3.82 -13.71
CA THR A 72 -3.41 4.79 -14.77
C THR A 72 -4.34 5.98 -14.58
N VAL A 73 -3.96 7.13 -15.16
CA VAL A 73 -4.78 8.34 -15.18
C VAL A 73 -5.19 8.58 -16.62
N PRO A 74 -6.45 8.24 -17.00
CA PRO A 74 -6.89 8.34 -18.39
C PRO A 74 -6.89 9.77 -18.94
N SER A 75 -7.14 10.77 -18.09
CA SER A 75 -7.17 12.16 -18.51
C SER A 75 -5.80 12.82 -18.34
N THR A 76 -5.22 13.29 -19.44
CA THR A 76 -3.94 14.03 -19.40
C THR A 76 -4.03 15.31 -18.57
N GLY A 77 -5.20 15.94 -18.54
CA GLY A 77 -5.42 17.13 -17.72
C GLY A 77 -5.42 16.87 -16.23
N SER A 78 -5.67 15.63 -15.81
CA SER A 78 -5.67 15.23 -14.42
C SER A 78 -4.34 14.63 -13.93
N ALA A 79 -3.42 14.32 -14.85
CA ALA A 79 -2.18 13.62 -14.51
C ALA A 79 -1.31 14.40 -13.52
N GLU A 80 -1.17 15.71 -13.70
CA GLU A 80 -0.39 16.55 -12.81
C GLU A 80 -1.02 16.62 -11.41
N LEU A 81 -2.33 16.72 -11.35
CA LEU A 81 -3.07 16.77 -10.09
C LEU A 81 -2.90 15.47 -9.30
N VAL A 82 -3.05 14.33 -9.97
CA VAL A 82 -2.87 13.02 -9.36
C VAL A 82 -1.43 12.86 -8.85
N GLU A 83 -0.44 13.24 -9.65
CA GLU A 83 0.97 13.15 -9.25
C GLU A 83 1.26 14.02 -8.03
N LYS A 84 0.69 15.23 -7.97
CA LYS A 84 0.85 16.13 -6.83
C LYS A 84 0.30 15.49 -5.55
N PHE A 85 -0.89 14.89 -5.60
CA PHE A 85 -1.48 14.22 -4.44
C PHE A 85 -0.73 12.95 -4.07
N ARG A 86 -0.21 12.22 -5.07
CA ARG A 86 0.60 11.02 -4.83
C ARG A 86 1.89 11.37 -4.06
N GLN A 87 2.58 12.42 -4.47
CA GLN A 87 3.79 12.88 -3.79
C GLN A 87 3.48 13.35 -2.36
N LYS A 88 2.35 14.02 -2.18
CA LYS A 88 1.90 14.44 -0.86
C LYS A 88 1.61 13.23 0.04
N PHE A 89 0.98 12.20 -0.49
CA PHE A 89 0.71 10.95 0.22
C PHE A 89 2.01 10.30 0.71
N ILE A 90 2.99 10.18 -0.18
CA ILE A 90 4.31 9.61 0.14
C ILE A 90 5.01 10.44 1.21
N LYS A 91 5.03 11.76 1.05
CA LYS A 91 5.68 12.67 1.99
C LYS A 91 5.07 12.60 3.38
N GLU A 92 3.75 12.59 3.46
CA GLU A 92 3.05 12.48 4.74
C GLU A 92 3.35 11.15 5.43
N ALA A 93 3.33 10.04 4.67
CA ALA A 93 3.66 8.73 5.21
C ALA A 93 5.10 8.67 5.74
N LYS A 94 6.05 9.23 5.00
CA LYS A 94 7.45 9.30 5.43
C LYS A 94 7.64 10.16 6.67
N ASN A 95 6.91 11.27 6.76
CA ASN A 95 6.97 12.14 7.94
C ASN A 95 6.40 11.43 9.18
N ILE A 96 5.27 10.75 9.03
CA ILE A 96 4.68 9.97 10.13
C ILE A 96 5.61 8.85 10.57
N SER A 97 6.31 8.20 9.64
CA SER A 97 7.24 7.11 9.95
C SER A 97 8.39 7.53 10.87
N LYS A 98 8.71 8.82 10.90
CA LYS A 98 9.78 9.36 11.75
C LYS A 98 9.32 9.70 13.16
N LEU A 99 8.01 9.68 13.41
CA LEU A 99 7.45 10.02 14.71
C LEU A 99 7.40 8.79 15.60
N THR A 100 7.74 8.98 16.87
CA THR A 100 7.66 7.93 17.88
C THR A 100 6.78 8.45 19.02
N HIS A 101 5.56 7.97 19.08
CA HIS A 101 4.60 8.37 20.12
C HIS A 101 3.58 7.25 20.31
N PRO A 102 3.20 6.91 21.56
CA PRO A 102 2.32 5.78 21.83
C PRO A 102 0.91 5.91 21.22
N TYR A 103 0.48 7.11 20.86
CA TYR A 103 -0.83 7.35 20.27
C TYR A 103 -0.81 7.63 18.78
N ILE A 104 0.35 7.52 18.13
CA ILE A 104 0.49 7.69 16.68
C ILE A 104 0.74 6.32 16.05
N ILE A 105 -0.04 6.00 15.00
CA ILE A 105 0.11 4.76 14.26
C ILE A 105 1.51 4.72 13.64
N LYS A 106 2.22 3.63 13.86
CA LYS A 106 3.57 3.45 13.31
C LYS A 106 3.47 3.05 11.83
N VAL A 107 4.11 3.81 10.96
CA VAL A 107 4.28 3.43 9.56
C VAL A 107 5.53 2.56 9.46
N LEU A 108 5.34 1.33 8.99
CA LEU A 108 6.40 0.32 8.92
C LEU A 108 7.16 0.36 7.60
N ASP A 109 6.51 0.79 6.53
CA ASP A 109 7.10 0.79 5.19
C ASP A 109 6.36 1.78 4.30
N VAL A 110 7.07 2.37 3.33
CA VAL A 110 6.48 3.23 2.30
C VAL A 110 7.15 2.85 0.98
N PHE A 111 6.36 2.54 -0.04
CA PHE A 111 6.92 2.13 -1.32
C PHE A 111 6.02 2.51 -2.49
N GLU A 112 6.58 2.46 -3.68
CA GLU A 112 5.87 2.71 -4.94
C GLU A 112 5.84 1.43 -5.76
N GLU A 113 4.65 1.07 -6.26
CA GLU A 113 4.43 -0.10 -7.09
C GLU A 113 3.10 0.08 -7.84
N ASN A 114 2.88 -0.65 -8.91
CA ASN A 114 1.63 -0.60 -9.69
C ASN A 114 1.26 0.82 -10.17
N GLY A 115 2.24 1.68 -10.41
CA GLY A 115 1.98 3.06 -10.83
C GLY A 115 1.36 3.94 -9.74
N THR A 116 1.44 3.52 -8.49
CA THR A 116 0.91 4.26 -7.35
C THR A 116 1.83 4.11 -6.14
N ALA A 117 1.35 4.45 -4.97
CA ALA A 117 2.13 4.41 -3.74
C ALA A 117 1.36 3.72 -2.62
N TYR A 118 2.10 3.14 -1.70
CA TYR A 118 1.57 2.38 -0.58
C TYR A 118 2.30 2.74 0.71
N TYR A 119 1.62 2.66 1.84
CA TYR A 119 2.31 2.58 3.12
C TYR A 119 1.69 1.47 3.99
N VAL A 120 2.55 0.90 4.82
CA VAL A 120 2.23 -0.25 5.69
C VAL A 120 2.22 0.23 7.14
N MET A 121 1.20 -0.18 7.87
CA MET A 121 1.06 0.17 9.29
C MET A 121 0.57 -1.01 10.13
#